data_f4f29938c0c934d4d1c49fa8a21adab0
#
_entry.id   f4f29938c0c934d4d1c49fa8a21adab0
#
_cell.length_a   1.000
_cell.length_b   1.000
_cell.length_c   1.000
_cell.angle_alpha   90.00
_cell.angle_beta   90.00
_cell.angle_gamma   90.00
#
_symmetry.space_group_name_H-M   'P 1'
#
loop_
_entity.id
_entity.type
_entity.pdbx_description
1 polymer ?
#
loop_
_entity_poly.entity_id
_entity_poly.type
_entity_poly.pdbx_seq_one_letter_code
_entity_poly.pdbx_strand_id
1 'polypeptide(L)'
;MPGTLFIVTAPSGAGKTTLVSGLLERDPLVRLSVSYTTRAPRTGEVNGQHYHFIDVQGFRALRDKGEFLEWAEVHSNYYGTSKRWLEEQTRAGRDILLEIDWQGAQQVRKVFPKAVGVFIMQIGRAHV
;
A
#
# COMPACT_ATOMS: atom_id res chain seq x y z
N MET A 1 20.84 7.26 4.61
CA MET A 1 19.95 7.88 3.63
C MET A 1 18.54 7.31 3.77
N PRO A 2 17.53 8.12 3.75
CA PRO A 2 16.17 7.60 3.79
C PRO A 2 15.84 6.82 2.52
N GLY A 3 14.97 5.86 2.66
CA GLY A 3 14.47 5.11 1.52
C GLY A 3 13.42 5.89 0.77
N THR A 4 13.00 5.37 -0.37
CA THR A 4 12.04 5.99 -1.25
C THR A 4 10.67 5.31 -1.12
N LEU A 5 9.62 6.10 -1.07
CA LEU A 5 8.26 5.59 -1.14
C LEU A 5 7.79 5.68 -2.59
N PHE A 6 7.47 4.52 -3.17
CA PHE A 6 6.91 4.43 -4.50
C PHE A 6 5.41 4.18 -4.40
N ILE A 7 4.62 4.97 -5.13
CA ILE A 7 3.17 4.82 -5.16
C ILE A 7 2.77 4.32 -6.53
N VAL A 8 2.15 3.15 -6.59
CA VAL A 8 1.66 2.57 -7.85
C VAL A 8 0.15 2.68 -7.88
N THR A 9 -0.37 3.35 -8.90
CA THR A 9 -1.80 3.45 -9.14
C THR A 9 -2.11 2.95 -10.54
N ALA A 10 -3.22 2.24 -10.66
CA ALA A 10 -3.68 1.73 -11.95
C ALA A 10 -5.17 1.45 -11.90
N PRO A 11 -5.85 1.49 -13.05
CA PRO A 11 -7.20 1.00 -13.12
C PRO A 11 -7.25 -0.49 -12.77
N SER A 12 -8.35 -0.92 -12.20
CA SER A 12 -8.56 -2.32 -11.87
C SER A 12 -8.41 -3.18 -13.14
N GLY A 13 -7.67 -4.27 -13.03
CA GLY A 13 -7.47 -5.19 -14.15
C GLY A 13 -6.45 -4.75 -15.18
N ALA A 14 -5.67 -3.70 -14.92
CA ALA A 14 -4.68 -3.18 -15.87
C ALA A 14 -3.31 -3.87 -15.76
N GLY A 15 -3.24 -5.03 -15.14
CA GLY A 15 -1.96 -5.74 -14.99
C GLY A 15 -1.09 -5.24 -13.84
N LYS A 16 -1.69 -4.50 -12.92
CA LYS A 16 -0.98 -3.92 -11.78
C LYS A 16 -0.27 -4.98 -10.93
N THR A 17 -0.96 -6.07 -10.64
CA THR A 17 -0.41 -7.15 -9.81
C THR A 17 0.82 -7.79 -10.48
N THR A 18 0.74 -8.02 -11.78
CA THR A 18 1.86 -8.61 -12.53
C THR A 18 3.08 -7.68 -12.53
N LEU A 19 2.84 -6.39 -12.74
CA LEU A 19 3.93 -5.41 -12.73
C LEU A 19 4.58 -5.31 -11.36
N VAL A 20 3.76 -5.24 -10.30
CA VAL A 20 4.26 -5.16 -8.94
C VAL A 20 5.09 -6.39 -8.60
N SER A 21 4.60 -7.59 -8.93
CA SER A 21 5.35 -8.82 -8.71
C SER A 21 6.68 -8.82 -9.46
N GLY A 22 6.68 -8.36 -10.70
CA GLY A 22 7.91 -8.27 -11.50
C GLY A 22 8.93 -7.32 -10.91
N LEU A 23 8.48 -6.17 -10.41
CA LEU A 23 9.36 -5.20 -9.77
C LEU A 23 9.99 -5.76 -8.49
N LEU A 24 9.19 -6.44 -7.67
CA LEU A 24 9.68 -7.02 -6.42
C LEU A 24 10.69 -8.13 -6.68
N GLU A 25 10.51 -8.91 -7.76
CA GLU A 25 11.45 -9.95 -8.14
C GLU A 25 12.78 -9.36 -8.63
N ARG A 26 12.72 -8.27 -9.38
CA ARG A 26 13.92 -7.65 -9.96
C ARG A 26 14.72 -6.87 -8.95
N ASP A 27 14.05 -6.29 -7.96
CA ASP A 27 14.72 -5.49 -6.96
C ASP A 27 14.35 -6.00 -5.57
N PRO A 28 15.15 -6.91 -5.00
CA PRO A 28 14.86 -7.49 -3.69
C PRO A 28 14.98 -6.49 -2.54
N LEU A 29 15.50 -5.29 -2.80
CA LEU A 29 15.59 -4.24 -1.78
C LEU A 29 14.29 -3.46 -1.65
N VAL A 30 13.42 -3.54 -2.65
CA VAL A 30 12.10 -2.91 -2.59
C VAL A 30 11.12 -3.86 -1.91
N ARG A 31 10.38 -3.35 -0.95
CA ARG A 31 9.41 -4.13 -0.19
C ARG A 31 8.01 -3.59 -0.38
N LEU A 32 7.05 -4.49 -0.46
CA LEU A 32 5.64 -4.10 -0.56
C LEU A 32 5.17 -3.55 0.79
N SER A 33 4.37 -2.48 0.74
CA SER A 33 3.75 -1.95 1.95
C SER A 33 2.80 -2.98 2.55
N VAL A 34 2.82 -3.09 3.89
CA VAL A 34 1.96 -4.00 4.62
C VAL A 34 0.85 -3.19 5.28
N SER A 35 -0.38 -3.38 4.82
CA SER A 35 -1.54 -2.67 5.34
C SER A 35 -2.14 -3.38 6.55
N TYR A 36 -2.90 -2.64 7.35
CA TYR A 36 -3.72 -3.19 8.41
C TYR A 36 -5.06 -3.62 7.84
N THR A 37 -5.62 -4.70 8.35
CA THR A 37 -6.96 -5.13 7.98
C THR A 37 -7.68 -5.82 9.12
N THR A 38 -9.00 -5.68 9.13
CA THR A 38 -9.86 -6.40 10.08
C THR A 38 -10.35 -7.73 9.52
N ARG A 39 -10.03 -8.02 8.25
CA ARG A 39 -10.37 -9.29 7.64
C ARG A 39 -9.60 -10.42 8.32
N ALA A 40 -10.26 -11.56 8.52
CA ALA A 40 -9.57 -12.72 9.06
C ALA A 40 -8.51 -13.24 8.10
N PRO A 41 -7.37 -13.72 8.62
CA PRO A 41 -6.33 -14.29 7.76
C PRO A 41 -6.84 -15.47 6.96
N ARG A 42 -6.39 -15.56 5.71
CA ARG A 42 -6.65 -16.72 4.85
C ARG A 42 -5.51 -17.72 4.98
N THR A 43 -5.75 -18.95 4.54
CA THR A 43 -4.72 -20.00 4.56
C THR A 43 -3.46 -19.49 3.86
N GLY A 44 -2.32 -19.61 4.53
CA GLY A 44 -1.03 -19.20 3.97
C GLY A 44 -0.67 -17.75 4.22
N GLU A 45 -1.59 -16.95 4.74
CA GLU A 45 -1.27 -15.55 5.07
C GLU A 45 -0.58 -15.46 6.42
N VAL A 46 0.44 -14.62 6.49
CA VAL A 46 1.25 -14.44 7.69
C VAL A 46 1.10 -13.02 8.20
N ASN A 47 0.80 -12.90 9.48
CA ASN A 47 0.68 -11.60 10.14
C ASN A 47 2.01 -10.86 10.06
N GLY A 48 1.95 -9.60 9.65
CA GLY A 48 3.14 -8.76 9.50
C GLY A 48 3.82 -8.86 8.16
N GLN A 49 3.47 -9.85 7.33
CA GLN A 49 3.99 -9.99 5.97
C GLN A 49 2.96 -9.62 4.92
N HIS A 50 1.78 -10.22 4.99
CA HIS A 50 0.70 -9.99 4.02
C HIS A 50 -0.16 -8.82 4.47
N TYR A 51 -0.52 -8.83 5.74
CA TYR A 51 -1.25 -7.76 6.41
C TYR A 51 -0.85 -7.75 7.87
N HIS A 52 -1.13 -6.62 8.52
CA HIS A 52 -1.21 -6.58 9.98
C HIS A 52 -2.67 -6.83 10.32
N PHE A 53 -2.99 -8.03 10.79
CA PHE A 53 -4.36 -8.41 11.13
C PHE A 53 -4.71 -7.87 12.51
N ILE A 54 -5.82 -7.16 12.59
CA ILE A 54 -6.24 -6.48 13.81
C ILE A 54 -7.76 -6.58 13.93
N ASP A 55 -8.29 -6.49 15.16
CA ASP A 55 -9.74 -6.48 15.32
C ASP A 55 -10.32 -5.10 14.99
N VAL A 56 -11.67 -5.05 14.92
CA VAL A 56 -12.36 -3.82 14.55
C VAL A 56 -12.10 -2.71 15.55
N GLN A 57 -12.10 -3.05 16.84
CA GLN A 57 -11.88 -2.05 17.89
C GLN A 57 -10.47 -1.45 17.78
N GLY A 58 -9.47 -2.29 17.56
CA GLY A 58 -8.10 -1.84 17.38
C GLY A 58 -7.94 -0.97 16.15
N PHE A 59 -8.59 -1.36 15.05
CA PHE A 59 -8.54 -0.57 13.83
C PHE A 59 -9.15 0.82 14.04
N ARG A 60 -10.32 0.87 14.67
CA ARG A 60 -10.99 2.15 14.95
C ARG A 60 -10.16 3.04 15.86
N ALA A 61 -9.49 2.46 16.84
CA ALA A 61 -8.63 3.21 17.73
C ALA A 61 -7.48 3.87 16.98
N LEU A 62 -6.83 3.13 16.07
CA LEU A 62 -5.76 3.66 15.25
C LEU A 62 -6.27 4.74 14.30
N ARG A 63 -7.41 4.52 13.68
CA ARG A 63 -8.05 5.48 12.79
C ARG A 63 -8.34 6.79 13.52
N ASP A 64 -8.93 6.70 14.69
CA ASP A 64 -9.34 7.88 15.46
C ASP A 64 -8.14 8.68 15.98
N LYS A 65 -7.00 8.03 16.15
CA LYS A 65 -5.75 8.70 16.49
C LYS A 65 -5.05 9.33 15.28
N GLY A 66 -5.59 9.16 14.08
CA GLY A 66 -4.97 9.68 12.88
C GLY A 66 -3.76 8.90 12.39
N GLU A 67 -3.66 7.62 12.77
CA GLU A 67 -2.53 6.76 12.39
C GLU A 67 -2.57 6.31 10.95
N PHE A 68 -3.73 6.35 10.30
CA PHE A 68 -3.84 5.91 8.91
C PHE A 68 -3.75 7.08 7.95
N LEU A 69 -2.88 6.97 6.96
CA LEU A 69 -2.81 7.91 5.85
C LEU A 69 -4.08 7.87 5.02
N GLU A 70 -4.59 6.66 4.81
CA GLU A 70 -5.84 6.41 4.13
C GLU A 70 -6.41 5.13 4.69
N TRP A 71 -7.72 5.01 4.64
CA TRP A 71 -8.39 3.80 5.04
C TRP A 71 -9.71 3.69 4.31
N ALA A 72 -10.21 2.46 4.17
CA ALA A 72 -11.45 2.21 3.47
C ALA A 72 -12.13 0.96 4.01
N GLU A 73 -13.44 0.88 3.81
CA GLU A 73 -14.22 -0.32 4.07
C GLU A 73 -14.52 -0.99 2.75
N VAL A 74 -14.17 -2.28 2.65
CA VAL A 74 -14.42 -3.08 1.45
C VAL A 74 -15.01 -4.42 1.89
N HIS A 75 -16.20 -4.73 1.41
CA HIS A 75 -16.90 -5.98 1.75
C HIS A 75 -16.95 -6.23 3.26
N SER A 76 -17.35 -5.20 4.01
CA SER A 76 -17.52 -5.24 5.46
C SER A 76 -16.21 -5.38 6.26
N ASN A 77 -15.06 -5.30 5.62
CA ASN A 77 -13.77 -5.30 6.29
C ASN A 77 -13.08 -3.96 6.08
N TYR A 78 -12.28 -3.55 7.06
CA TYR A 78 -11.51 -2.33 6.98
C TYR A 78 -10.10 -2.61 6.53
N TYR A 79 -9.53 -1.68 5.77
CA TYR A 79 -8.15 -1.70 5.31
C TYR A 79 -7.55 -0.32 5.51
N GLY A 80 -6.32 -0.25 5.97
CA GLY A 80 -5.67 1.04 6.20
C GLY A 80 -4.17 0.97 6.08
N THR A 81 -3.58 2.10 5.65
CA THR A 81 -2.14 2.25 5.49
C THR A 81 -1.61 3.09 6.64
N SER A 82 -0.70 2.54 7.44
CA SER A 82 -0.15 3.20 8.61
C SER A 82 0.92 4.21 8.22
N LYS A 83 0.71 5.46 8.59
CA LYS A 83 1.69 6.52 8.40
C LYS A 83 2.98 6.21 9.17
N ARG A 84 2.85 5.81 10.42
CA ARG A 84 3.99 5.49 11.27
C ARG A 84 4.84 4.38 10.68
N TRP A 85 4.20 3.32 10.20
CA TRP A 85 4.92 2.19 9.61
C TRP A 85 5.73 2.64 8.40
N LEU A 86 5.12 3.43 7.51
CA LEU A 86 5.81 3.94 6.33
C LEU A 86 6.98 4.85 6.71
N GLU A 87 6.78 5.73 7.69
CA GLU A 87 7.85 6.60 8.15
C GLU A 87 9.02 5.80 8.74
N GLU A 88 8.72 4.80 9.55
CA GLU A 88 9.75 3.96 10.14
C GLU A 88 10.55 3.22 9.08
N GLN A 89 9.87 2.63 8.10
CA GLN A 89 10.54 1.86 7.05
C GLN A 89 11.43 2.75 6.19
N THR A 90 10.92 3.88 5.73
CA THR A 90 11.70 4.78 4.87
C THR A 90 12.83 5.43 5.65
N ARG A 91 12.60 5.77 6.91
CA ARG A 91 13.66 6.32 7.76
C ARG A 91 14.80 5.32 7.96
N ALA A 92 14.46 4.04 8.00
CA ALA A 92 15.46 2.97 8.12
C ALA A 92 16.21 2.70 6.79
N GLY A 93 15.92 3.46 5.74
CA GLY A 93 16.59 3.31 4.45
C GLY A 93 15.95 2.30 3.52
N ARG A 94 14.75 1.85 3.80
CA ARG A 94 14.06 0.85 2.99
C ARG A 94 13.18 1.50 1.95
N ASP A 95 13.21 0.96 0.74
CA ASP A 95 12.33 1.38 -0.34
C ASP A 95 11.04 0.59 -0.24
N ILE A 96 9.92 1.31 -0.23
CA ILE A 96 8.60 0.73 -0.04
C ILE A 96 7.73 1.02 -1.25
N LEU A 97 7.05 -0.01 -1.73
CA LEU A 97 6.09 0.09 -2.83
C LEU A 97 4.68 0.02 -2.26
N LEU A 98 3.92 1.08 -2.46
CA LEU A 98 2.55 1.20 -1.98
C LEU A 98 1.60 1.16 -3.17
N GLU A 99 0.72 0.18 -3.17
CA GLU A 99 -0.26 -0.05 -4.22
C GLU A 99 -1.61 0.45 -3.74
N ILE A 100 -2.08 1.57 -4.28
CA ILE A 100 -3.32 2.21 -3.85
C ILE A 100 -4.03 2.84 -5.04
N ASP A 101 -5.28 3.27 -4.83
CA ASP A 101 -6.03 3.96 -5.86
C ASP A 101 -5.61 5.42 -5.98
N TRP A 102 -6.16 6.12 -6.97
CA TRP A 102 -5.81 7.50 -7.25
C TRP A 102 -6.09 8.42 -6.06
N GLN A 103 -7.23 8.24 -5.40
CA GLN A 103 -7.61 9.09 -4.28
C GLN A 103 -6.67 8.91 -3.10
N GLY A 104 -6.33 7.66 -2.79
CA GLY A 104 -5.36 7.35 -1.75
C GLY A 104 -4.00 7.91 -2.07
N ALA A 105 -3.58 7.83 -3.34
CA ALA A 105 -2.30 8.37 -3.77
C ALA A 105 -2.18 9.88 -3.49
N GLN A 106 -3.25 10.62 -3.73
CA GLN A 106 -3.25 12.05 -3.44
C GLN A 106 -3.09 12.35 -1.96
N GLN A 107 -3.75 11.58 -1.11
CA GLN A 107 -3.62 11.74 0.33
C GLN A 107 -2.21 11.43 0.81
N VAL A 108 -1.62 10.35 0.30
CA VAL A 108 -0.26 9.98 0.67
C VAL A 108 0.75 11.04 0.24
N ARG A 109 0.58 11.64 -0.93
CA ARG A 109 1.50 12.68 -1.41
C ARG A 109 1.48 13.94 -0.56
N LYS A 110 0.37 14.22 0.10
CA LYS A 110 0.32 15.36 1.02
C LYS A 110 1.24 15.19 2.21
N VAL A 111 1.41 13.97 2.68
CA VAL A 111 2.26 13.63 3.81
C VAL A 111 3.68 13.29 3.37
N PHE A 112 3.82 12.65 2.22
CA PHE A 112 5.11 12.27 1.66
C PHE A 112 5.28 12.92 0.28
N PRO A 113 5.60 14.23 0.25
CA PRO A 113 5.67 14.96 -1.03
C PRO A 113 6.78 14.48 -1.95
N LYS A 114 7.78 13.77 -1.41
CA LYS A 114 8.88 13.24 -2.21
C LYS A 114 8.60 11.84 -2.74
N ALA A 115 7.42 11.27 -2.49
CA ALA A 115 7.07 9.97 -3.00
C ALA A 115 7.06 9.96 -4.53
N VAL A 116 7.55 8.86 -5.11
CA VAL A 116 7.61 8.69 -6.55
C VAL A 116 6.35 7.98 -7.02
N GLY A 117 5.59 8.62 -7.89
CA GLY A 117 4.38 8.05 -8.44
C GLY A 117 4.64 7.27 -9.70
N VAL A 118 4.08 6.07 -9.78
CA VAL A 118 4.10 5.23 -10.98
C VAL A 118 2.65 5.03 -11.41
N PHE A 119 2.33 5.50 -12.60
CA PHE A 119 0.97 5.44 -13.12
C PHE A 119 0.90 4.39 -14.21
N ILE A 120 0.09 3.37 -14.02
CA ILE A 120 -0.07 2.29 -15.00
C ILE A 120 -1.34 2.57 -15.79
N MET A 121 -1.19 2.67 -17.11
CA MET A 121 -2.31 2.91 -18.00
C MET A 121 -2.58 1.67 -18.84
N GLN A 122 -3.86 1.40 -19.04
CA GLN A 122 -4.28 0.31 -19.90
C GLN A 122 -4.47 0.87 -21.33
N ILE A 123 -3.42 0.78 -22.13
CA ILE A 123 -3.43 1.41 -23.44
C ILE A 123 -3.53 0.43 -24.61
N GLY A 124 -3.19 -0.83 -24.40
CA GLY A 124 -3.07 -1.77 -25.51
C GLY A 124 -4.35 -2.02 -26.27
N ARG A 125 -5.48 -1.98 -25.61
CA ARG A 125 -6.76 -2.34 -26.24
C ARG A 125 -7.30 -1.29 -27.17
N ALA A 126 -6.98 -0.05 -26.91
CA ALA A 126 -7.53 1.05 -27.71
C ALA A 126 -6.94 1.12 -29.10
N HIS A 127 -5.87 0.41 -29.34
CA HIS A 127 -5.10 0.51 -30.58
C HIS A 127 -5.14 -0.75 -31.42
N VAL A 128 -5.89 -1.67 -30.98
CA VAL A 128 -6.00 -2.94 -31.70
C VAL A 128 -6.93 -2.80 -32.89
#